data_d209782dbd2b067c1aaa9fbbf421e323
#
_entry.id   d209782dbd2b067c1aaa9fbbf421e323
#
_cell.length_a   1.000
_cell.length_b   1.000
_cell.length_c   1.000
_cell.angle_alpha   90.00
_cell.angle_beta   90.00
_cell.angle_gamma   90.00
#
_symmetry.space_group_name_H-M   'P 1'
#
loop_
_entity.id
_entity.type
_entity.pdbx_description
1 polymer ?
#
loop_
_entity_poly.entity_id
_entity_poly.type
_entity_poly.pdbx_seq_one_letter_code
_entity_poly.pdbx_strand_id
1 'polypeptide(L)'
;QHTMAYCSKLFETFHKLFIIPNKTNKLRISMQRGQFSSRLAFVLAASGSAVGLGNIWGFPTNAAENGGAAFVLMYLILAFLLAYPALMAELIIGRHTRSNMADALTYISNSSATKQVGRLVGFAGMLTASLILCFYCIVSGWMLGHMIEPVMKFWKMPTWGAWFTEFGLWRNISLAALFMILTALVISAGVEQGIEKWSRRLMPSLLALLVSLIGYVLLQEGSADGLKHYLVPDFSQMADPELIVSALGQAFFSMSLGVGTMLIYGSYLSSHENITRVGIL
;
A
#
# COMPACT_ATOMS: atom_id res chain seq x y z
N GLN A 1 -22.15 15.19 -9.92
CA GLN A 1 -22.27 16.11 -8.76
C GLN A 1 -22.65 15.37 -7.46
N HIS A 2 -23.47 14.33 -7.52
CA HIS A 2 -23.87 13.58 -6.32
C HIS A 2 -22.74 12.75 -5.69
N THR A 3 -21.80 12.24 -6.50
CA THR A 3 -20.68 11.41 -6.03
C THR A 3 -19.67 12.19 -5.18
N MET A 4 -19.44 13.47 -5.49
CA MET A 4 -18.56 14.33 -4.70
C MET A 4 -19.13 14.68 -3.31
N ALA A 5 -20.44 14.85 -3.21
CA ALA A 5 -21.10 15.15 -1.93
C ALA A 5 -21.06 13.96 -0.96
N TYR A 6 -21.11 12.72 -1.48
CA TYR A 6 -20.97 11.51 -0.67
C TYR A 6 -19.53 11.29 -0.19
N CYS A 7 -18.53 11.54 -1.05
CA CYS A 7 -17.11 11.53 -0.63
C CYS A 7 -16.84 12.54 0.48
N SER A 8 -17.41 13.74 0.41
CA SER A 8 -17.22 14.76 1.43
C SER A 8 -17.83 14.36 2.78
N LYS A 9 -19.00 13.75 2.80
CA LYS A 9 -19.64 13.24 4.04
C LYS A 9 -18.88 12.03 4.62
N LEU A 10 -18.41 11.13 3.78
CA LEU A 10 -17.55 10.01 4.20
C LEU A 10 -16.25 10.56 4.82
N PHE A 11 -15.65 11.56 4.18
CA PHE A 11 -14.44 12.23 4.67
C PHE A 11 -14.66 12.91 6.04
N GLU A 12 -15.81 13.57 6.24
CA GLU A 12 -16.16 14.20 7.51
C GLU A 12 -16.38 13.16 8.63
N THR A 13 -16.95 12.02 8.30
CA THR A 13 -17.13 10.90 9.23
C THR A 13 -15.79 10.23 9.57
N PHE A 14 -14.91 10.04 8.57
CA PHE A 14 -13.54 9.56 8.78
C PHE A 14 -12.73 10.56 9.62
N HIS A 15 -12.84 11.85 9.35
CA HIS A 15 -12.18 12.91 10.11
C HIS A 15 -12.58 12.88 11.60
N LYS A 16 -13.86 12.65 11.90
CA LYS A 16 -14.33 12.51 13.29
C LYS A 16 -13.91 11.22 13.98
N LEU A 17 -13.71 10.12 13.21
CA LEU A 17 -13.27 8.83 13.75
C LEU A 17 -11.75 8.78 14.02
N PHE A 18 -10.95 9.55 13.26
CA PHE A 18 -9.48 9.51 13.30
C PHE A 18 -8.83 10.73 13.98
N ILE A 19 -9.56 11.80 14.26
CA ILE A 19 -9.03 12.94 15.02
C ILE A 19 -9.37 12.75 16.49
N ILE A 20 -8.38 12.28 17.24
CA ILE A 20 -8.34 12.40 18.70
C ILE A 20 -8.38 13.89 19.04
N PRO A 21 -9.31 14.37 19.87
CA PRO A 21 -9.45 15.78 20.18
C PRO A 21 -8.17 16.32 20.81
N ASN A 22 -7.60 17.35 20.19
CA ASN A 22 -6.46 18.09 20.69
C ASN A 22 -6.88 18.87 21.95
N LYS A 23 -6.80 18.26 23.12
CA LYS A 23 -6.79 18.96 24.40
C LYS A 23 -5.34 19.28 24.76
N THR A 24 -4.93 20.49 24.41
CA THR A 24 -3.79 21.16 25.03
C THR A 24 -3.98 21.16 26.54
N ASN A 25 -3.36 20.23 27.27
CA ASN A 25 -2.70 20.47 28.54
C ASN A 25 -2.01 19.22 29.07
N LYS A 26 -0.69 19.35 29.30
CA LYS A 26 0.12 18.73 30.36
C LYS A 26 -0.40 17.40 30.96
N LEU A 27 -0.53 16.38 30.16
CA LEU A 27 -0.34 15.02 30.58
C LEU A 27 0.33 14.34 29.38
N ARG A 28 1.67 14.27 29.38
CA ARG A 28 2.40 13.23 28.65
C ARG A 28 1.96 11.90 29.23
N ILE A 29 0.74 11.50 28.96
CA ILE A 29 0.42 10.09 28.91
C ILE A 29 1.15 9.63 27.68
N SER A 30 2.32 9.05 27.89
CA SER A 30 2.96 8.16 26.96
C SER A 30 1.91 7.06 26.70
N MET A 31 1.00 7.30 25.79
CA MET A 31 0.26 6.22 25.17
C MET A 31 1.35 5.41 24.46
N GLN A 32 1.76 4.32 25.09
CA GLN A 32 2.66 3.37 24.47
C GLN A 32 1.95 2.93 23.20
N ARG A 33 2.42 3.47 22.05
CA ARG A 33 1.97 2.94 20.76
C ARG A 33 2.26 1.46 20.75
N GLY A 34 1.30 0.66 20.30
CA GLY A 34 1.51 -0.76 20.08
C GLY A 34 2.82 -0.96 19.32
N GLN A 35 3.55 -2.01 19.62
CA GLN A 35 4.78 -2.37 18.91
C GLN A 35 4.56 -3.70 18.21
N PHE A 36 5.27 -3.93 17.13
CA PHE A 36 5.30 -5.26 16.51
C PHE A 36 6.00 -6.24 17.43
N SER A 37 5.46 -7.45 17.55
CA SER A 37 5.96 -8.48 18.47
C SER A 37 7.35 -9.00 18.10
N SER A 38 7.71 -8.90 16.83
CA SER A 38 8.99 -9.37 16.31
C SER A 38 9.39 -8.63 15.02
N ARG A 39 10.67 -8.74 14.65
CA ARG A 39 11.19 -8.22 13.38
C ARG A 39 10.47 -8.84 12.19
N LEU A 40 10.25 -10.17 12.20
CA LEU A 40 9.53 -10.85 11.12
C LEU A 40 8.09 -10.35 11.01
N ALA A 41 7.42 -10.08 12.12
CA ALA A 41 6.08 -9.52 12.12
C ALA A 41 6.03 -8.13 11.45
N PHE A 42 7.01 -7.28 11.77
CA PHE A 42 7.16 -5.99 11.10
C PHE A 42 7.39 -6.15 9.60
N VAL A 43 8.34 -6.99 9.19
CA VAL A 43 8.66 -7.23 7.77
C VAL A 43 7.44 -7.73 7.01
N LEU A 44 6.71 -8.72 7.54
CA LEU A 44 5.50 -9.23 6.91
C LEU A 44 4.39 -8.17 6.83
N ALA A 45 4.26 -7.31 7.82
CA ALA A 45 3.28 -6.24 7.81
C ALA A 45 3.68 -5.12 6.81
N ALA A 46 4.95 -4.71 6.80
CA ALA A 46 5.46 -3.71 5.87
C ALA A 46 5.40 -4.22 4.42
N SER A 47 5.82 -5.47 4.17
CA SER A 47 5.69 -6.11 2.86
C SER A 47 4.22 -6.23 2.44
N GLY A 48 3.32 -6.58 3.37
CA GLY A 48 1.88 -6.65 3.09
C GLY A 48 1.26 -5.29 2.75
N SER A 49 1.82 -4.20 3.30
CA SER A 49 1.45 -2.84 2.91
C SER A 49 2.03 -2.44 1.55
N ALA A 50 3.22 -2.92 1.23
CA ALA A 50 3.91 -2.63 -0.03
C ALA A 50 3.36 -3.43 -1.21
N VAL A 51 3.06 -4.73 -1.01
CA VAL A 51 2.53 -5.62 -2.06
C VAL A 51 1.03 -5.45 -2.18
N GLY A 52 0.61 -4.65 -3.14
CA GLY A 52 -0.80 -4.38 -3.46
C GLY A 52 -1.11 -4.62 -4.93
N LEU A 53 -2.29 -4.17 -5.36
CA LEU A 53 -2.74 -4.24 -6.76
C LEU A 53 -1.75 -3.59 -7.74
N GLY A 54 -1.08 -2.53 -7.32
CA GLY A 54 -0.05 -1.86 -8.12
C GLY A 54 1.14 -2.76 -8.45
N ASN A 55 1.47 -3.71 -7.59
CA ASN A 55 2.55 -4.67 -7.84
C ASN A 55 2.08 -5.91 -8.58
N ILE A 56 0.82 -6.35 -8.34
CA ILE A 56 0.29 -7.56 -8.95
C ILE A 56 -0.26 -7.29 -10.35
N TRP A 57 -0.84 -6.14 -10.57
CA TRP A 57 -1.44 -5.73 -11.84
C TRP A 57 -0.66 -4.59 -12.51
N GLY A 58 -0.41 -3.48 -11.81
CA GLY A 58 0.22 -2.31 -12.39
C GLY A 58 1.67 -2.55 -12.83
N PHE A 59 2.48 -3.26 -12.03
CA PHE A 59 3.87 -3.55 -12.39
C PHE A 59 4.00 -4.37 -13.68
N PRO A 60 3.31 -5.52 -13.84
CA PRO A 60 3.37 -6.27 -15.09
C PRO A 60 2.92 -5.47 -16.32
N THR A 61 1.85 -4.67 -16.17
CA THR A 61 1.34 -3.81 -17.24
C THR A 61 2.39 -2.76 -17.62
N ASN A 62 2.92 -2.01 -16.65
CA ASN A 62 3.97 -1.03 -16.89
C ASN A 62 5.23 -1.66 -17.51
N ALA A 63 5.62 -2.84 -17.05
CA ALA A 63 6.76 -3.54 -17.62
C ALA A 63 6.52 -3.93 -19.09
N ALA A 64 5.33 -4.45 -19.41
CA ALA A 64 4.98 -4.83 -20.77
C ALA A 64 4.92 -3.63 -21.74
N GLU A 65 4.42 -2.48 -21.27
CA GLU A 65 4.28 -1.26 -22.06
C GLU A 65 5.59 -0.48 -22.22
N ASN A 66 6.54 -0.63 -21.29
CA ASN A 66 7.78 0.14 -21.25
C ASN A 66 9.03 -0.73 -21.49
N GLY A 67 8.98 -1.68 -22.40
CA GLY A 67 10.18 -2.43 -22.85
C GLY A 67 10.58 -3.63 -21.99
N GLY A 68 9.63 -4.19 -21.22
CA GLY A 68 9.82 -5.47 -20.53
C GLY A 68 11.00 -5.49 -19.56
N ALA A 69 12.03 -6.27 -19.90
CA ALA A 69 13.22 -6.44 -19.07
C ALA A 69 14.00 -5.14 -18.85
N ALA A 70 14.00 -4.18 -19.80
CA ALA A 70 14.64 -2.88 -19.64
C ALA A 70 13.98 -2.09 -18.52
N PHE A 71 12.65 -2.07 -18.48
CA PHE A 71 11.90 -1.46 -17.38
C PHE A 71 12.19 -2.13 -16.03
N VAL A 72 12.18 -3.47 -15.97
CA VAL A 72 12.45 -4.21 -14.73
C VAL A 72 13.85 -3.89 -14.20
N LEU A 73 14.85 -3.85 -15.09
CA LEU A 73 16.22 -3.52 -14.70
C LEU A 73 16.33 -2.08 -14.19
N MET A 74 15.71 -1.11 -14.91
CA MET A 74 15.70 0.30 -14.48
C MET A 74 14.96 0.46 -13.15
N TYR A 75 13.83 -0.23 -12.98
CA TYR A 75 13.10 -0.26 -11.72
C TYR A 75 13.99 -0.74 -10.56
N LEU A 76 14.73 -1.83 -10.73
CA LEU A 76 15.63 -2.35 -9.70
C LEU A 76 16.72 -1.34 -9.37
N ILE A 77 17.35 -0.73 -10.37
CA ILE A 77 18.39 0.31 -10.18
C ILE A 77 17.81 1.47 -9.35
N LEU A 78 16.67 2.01 -9.75
CA LEU A 78 16.05 3.15 -9.08
C LEU A 78 15.48 2.77 -7.69
N ALA A 79 15.00 1.55 -7.52
CA ALA A 79 14.56 1.04 -6.23
C ALA A 79 15.72 1.02 -5.21
N PHE A 80 16.92 0.57 -5.61
CA PHE A 80 18.07 0.55 -4.70
C PHE A 80 18.73 1.92 -4.53
N LEU A 81 18.83 2.72 -5.58
CA LEU A 81 19.55 4.01 -5.53
C LEU A 81 18.71 5.13 -4.90
N LEU A 82 17.41 5.15 -5.14
CA LEU A 82 16.54 6.26 -4.72
C LEU A 82 15.47 5.83 -3.72
N ALA A 83 14.72 4.77 -4.03
CA ALA A 83 13.60 4.41 -3.19
C ALA A 83 14.06 3.81 -1.84
N TYR A 84 15.09 2.97 -1.82
CA TYR A 84 15.61 2.40 -0.56
C TYR A 84 16.16 3.47 0.42
N PRO A 85 17.00 4.44 0.02
CA PRO A 85 17.38 5.55 0.91
C PRO A 85 16.18 6.37 1.42
N ALA A 86 15.17 6.61 0.58
CA ALA A 86 13.95 7.30 0.98
C ALA A 86 13.15 6.48 2.01
N LEU A 87 13.03 5.17 1.81
CA LEU A 87 12.46 4.22 2.77
C LEU A 87 13.14 4.32 4.13
N MET A 88 14.47 4.28 4.14
CA MET A 88 15.26 4.38 5.37
C MET A 88 15.04 5.72 6.07
N ALA A 89 14.94 6.82 5.31
CA ALA A 89 14.66 8.13 5.87
C ALA A 89 13.26 8.18 6.53
N GLU A 90 12.22 7.68 5.88
CA GLU A 90 10.86 7.61 6.45
C GLU A 90 10.82 6.76 7.72
N LEU A 91 11.44 5.57 7.73
CA LEU A 91 11.49 4.70 8.90
C LEU A 91 12.22 5.37 10.08
N ILE A 92 13.35 6.06 9.82
CA ILE A 92 14.12 6.77 10.85
C ILE A 92 13.31 7.92 11.44
N ILE A 93 12.71 8.75 10.58
CA ILE A 93 11.87 9.89 11.01
C ILE A 93 10.69 9.36 11.84
N GLY A 94 10.00 8.35 11.33
CA GLY A 94 8.85 7.74 12.02
C GLY A 94 9.20 7.20 13.40
N ARG A 95 10.31 6.45 13.51
CA ARG A 95 10.80 5.91 14.78
C ARG A 95 11.21 6.99 15.78
N HIS A 96 11.83 8.07 15.28
CA HIS A 96 12.28 9.17 16.12
C HIS A 96 11.12 10.01 16.65
N THR A 97 10.17 10.33 15.80
CA THR A 97 9.07 11.25 16.14
C THR A 97 7.87 10.55 16.77
N ARG A 98 7.64 9.27 16.47
CA ARG A 98 6.49 8.47 16.93
C ARG A 98 5.16 9.20 16.76
N SER A 99 5.00 9.93 15.67
CA SER A 99 3.83 10.77 15.37
C SER A 99 3.32 10.51 13.96
N ASN A 100 2.23 11.17 13.57
CA ASN A 100 1.76 11.18 12.19
C ASN A 100 2.70 12.01 11.30
N MET A 101 2.52 11.91 9.97
CA MET A 101 3.41 12.55 9.00
C MET A 101 3.49 14.07 9.18
N ALA A 102 2.37 14.77 9.41
CA ALA A 102 2.35 16.22 9.55
C ALA A 102 3.10 16.69 10.79
N ASP A 103 2.86 16.03 11.93
CA ASP A 103 3.53 16.33 13.18
C ASP A 103 5.02 15.95 13.13
N ALA A 104 5.36 14.82 12.49
CA ALA A 104 6.72 14.36 12.33
C ALA A 104 7.56 15.36 11.53
N LEU A 105 7.07 15.79 10.36
CA LEU A 105 7.76 16.77 9.51
C LEU A 105 7.86 18.14 10.18
N THR A 106 6.84 18.54 10.97
CA THR A 106 6.88 19.77 11.76
C THR A 106 7.93 19.66 12.87
N TYR A 107 8.03 18.51 13.53
CA TYR A 107 8.97 18.27 14.64
C TYR A 107 10.44 18.37 14.21
N ILE A 108 10.80 17.78 13.07
CA ILE A 108 12.18 17.79 12.57
C ILE A 108 12.57 19.14 11.93
N SER A 109 11.63 20.05 11.74
CA SER A 109 11.86 21.36 11.12
C SER A 109 12.36 22.39 12.13
N ASN A 110 13.39 23.15 11.77
CA ASN A 110 14.07 24.08 12.67
C ASN A 110 13.49 25.51 12.62
N SER A 111 12.96 25.97 11.48
CA SER A 111 12.44 27.33 11.30
C SER A 111 10.91 27.36 11.21
N SER A 112 10.31 28.53 11.44
CA SER A 112 8.86 28.71 11.32
C SER A 112 8.35 28.42 9.91
N ALA A 113 9.11 28.84 8.88
CA ALA A 113 8.76 28.60 7.49
C ALA A 113 8.82 27.10 7.14
N THR A 114 9.90 26.39 7.53
CA THR A 114 10.02 24.96 7.29
C THR A 114 8.98 24.15 8.06
N LYS A 115 8.54 24.59 9.24
CA LYS A 115 7.44 23.96 9.97
C LYS A 115 6.10 24.06 9.23
N GLN A 116 5.82 25.22 8.62
CA GLN A 116 4.61 25.39 7.82
C GLN A 116 4.64 24.50 6.56
N VAL A 117 5.77 24.49 5.84
CA VAL A 117 5.96 23.61 4.68
C VAL A 117 5.84 22.14 5.10
N GLY A 118 6.51 21.73 6.17
CA GLY A 118 6.43 20.35 6.68
C GLY A 118 5.02 19.92 7.03
N ARG A 119 4.24 20.82 7.64
CA ARG A 119 2.83 20.57 7.94
C ARG A 119 1.99 20.42 6.68
N LEU A 120 2.19 21.31 5.69
CA LEU A 120 1.46 21.26 4.42
C LEU A 120 1.76 19.96 3.64
N VAL A 121 3.05 19.62 3.51
CA VAL A 121 3.51 18.38 2.85
C VAL A 121 2.94 17.15 3.58
N GLY A 122 3.01 17.15 4.92
CA GLY A 122 2.47 16.04 5.71
C GLY A 122 0.96 15.88 5.55
N PHE A 123 0.23 16.99 5.48
CA PHE A 123 -1.21 16.97 5.24
C PHE A 123 -1.54 16.49 3.82
N ALA A 124 -0.80 16.95 2.81
CA ALA A 124 -0.93 16.49 1.43
C ALA A 124 -0.69 14.98 1.32
N GLY A 125 0.34 14.45 1.99
CA GLY A 125 0.60 13.00 2.03
C GLY A 125 -0.53 12.22 2.67
N MET A 126 -1.08 12.68 3.79
CA MET A 126 -2.24 12.04 4.41
C MET A 126 -3.49 12.07 3.53
N LEU A 127 -3.71 13.17 2.80
CA LEU A 127 -4.81 13.29 1.85
C LEU A 127 -4.63 12.29 0.69
N THR A 128 -3.42 12.23 0.13
CA THR A 128 -3.09 11.27 -0.94
C THR A 128 -3.31 9.83 -0.48
N ALA A 129 -2.84 9.46 0.72
CA ALA A 129 -3.07 8.13 1.29
C ALA A 129 -4.56 7.82 1.45
N SER A 130 -5.37 8.82 1.84
CA SER A 130 -6.83 8.67 1.97
C SER A 130 -7.51 8.45 0.62
N LEU A 131 -7.08 9.17 -0.42
CA LEU A 131 -7.61 8.99 -1.78
C LEU A 131 -7.23 7.62 -2.36
N ILE A 132 -6.00 7.16 -2.12
CA ILE A 132 -5.55 5.82 -2.47
C ILE A 132 -6.42 4.78 -1.76
N LEU A 133 -6.69 4.93 -0.47
CA LEU A 133 -7.55 4.02 0.27
C LEU A 133 -8.97 3.95 -0.32
N CYS A 134 -9.57 5.08 -0.69
CA CYS A 134 -10.88 5.12 -1.35
C CYS A 134 -10.87 4.32 -2.66
N PHE A 135 -9.85 4.52 -3.50
CA PHE A 135 -9.68 3.76 -4.74
C PHE A 135 -9.56 2.26 -4.46
N TYR A 136 -8.70 1.87 -3.51
CA TYR A 136 -8.51 0.47 -3.13
C TYR A 136 -9.78 -0.18 -2.58
N CYS A 137 -10.59 0.54 -1.82
CA CYS A 137 -11.89 0.02 -1.35
C CYS A 137 -12.83 -0.34 -2.50
N ILE A 138 -12.88 0.50 -3.54
CA ILE A 138 -13.72 0.25 -4.72
C ILE A 138 -13.22 -0.98 -5.48
N VAL A 139 -11.93 -1.02 -5.81
CA VAL A 139 -11.33 -2.12 -6.58
C VAL A 139 -11.38 -3.44 -5.80
N SER A 140 -11.10 -3.40 -4.50
CA SER A 140 -11.22 -4.58 -3.64
C SER A 140 -12.67 -5.09 -3.53
N GLY A 141 -13.65 -4.17 -3.55
CA GLY A 141 -15.07 -4.52 -3.68
C GLY A 141 -15.34 -5.29 -4.97
N TRP A 142 -14.80 -4.85 -6.11
CA TRP A 142 -14.92 -5.59 -7.38
C TRP A 142 -14.28 -6.97 -7.30
N MET A 143 -13.09 -7.09 -6.71
CA MET A 143 -12.42 -8.37 -6.53
C MET A 143 -13.24 -9.34 -5.66
N LEU A 144 -13.88 -8.84 -4.59
CA LEU A 144 -14.81 -9.64 -3.78
C LEU A 144 -15.99 -10.14 -4.63
N GLY A 145 -16.55 -9.30 -5.48
CA GLY A 145 -17.63 -9.71 -6.40
C GLY A 145 -17.20 -10.83 -7.33
N HIS A 146 -16.05 -10.68 -7.99
CA HIS A 146 -15.50 -11.70 -8.89
C HIS A 146 -15.11 -13.01 -8.17
N MET A 147 -14.74 -12.94 -6.88
CA MET A 147 -14.49 -14.13 -6.07
C MET A 147 -15.78 -14.87 -5.71
N ILE A 148 -16.88 -14.16 -5.51
CA ILE A 148 -18.17 -14.75 -5.13
C ILE A 148 -18.90 -15.33 -6.34
N GLU A 149 -18.78 -14.72 -7.51
CA GLU A 149 -19.49 -15.16 -8.73
C GLU A 149 -19.31 -16.64 -9.07
N PRO A 150 -18.10 -17.22 -9.13
CA PRO A 150 -17.90 -18.65 -9.43
C PRO A 150 -18.59 -19.56 -8.41
N VAL A 151 -18.60 -19.15 -7.13
CA VAL A 151 -19.27 -19.90 -6.05
C VAL A 151 -20.79 -19.93 -6.27
N MET A 152 -21.37 -18.77 -6.65
CA MET A 152 -22.81 -18.68 -6.96
C MET A 152 -23.16 -19.50 -8.21
N LYS A 153 -22.32 -19.50 -9.24
CA LYS A 153 -22.50 -20.35 -10.41
C LYS A 153 -22.45 -21.83 -10.08
N PHE A 154 -21.53 -22.24 -9.22
CA PHE A 154 -21.44 -23.62 -8.74
C PHE A 154 -22.72 -24.06 -8.01
N TRP A 155 -23.33 -23.18 -7.24
CA TRP A 155 -24.61 -23.44 -6.55
C TRP A 155 -25.85 -23.28 -7.45
N LYS A 156 -25.65 -23.16 -8.79
CA LYS A 156 -26.74 -22.99 -9.77
C LYS A 156 -27.61 -21.75 -9.56
N MET A 157 -27.01 -20.67 -9.04
CA MET A 157 -27.63 -19.36 -8.83
C MET A 157 -27.00 -18.28 -9.75
N PRO A 158 -27.09 -18.41 -11.09
CA PRO A 158 -26.37 -17.54 -12.01
C PRO A 158 -26.82 -16.08 -11.95
N THR A 159 -28.10 -15.83 -11.69
CA THR A 159 -28.64 -14.48 -11.56
C THR A 159 -28.04 -13.70 -10.40
N TRP A 160 -27.85 -14.37 -9.26
CA TRP A 160 -27.12 -13.78 -8.12
C TRP A 160 -25.64 -13.62 -8.42
N GLY A 161 -25.03 -14.57 -9.13
CA GLY A 161 -23.64 -14.45 -9.59
C GLY A 161 -23.43 -13.22 -10.47
N ALA A 162 -24.29 -12.99 -11.45
CA ALA A 162 -24.23 -11.83 -12.34
C ALA A 162 -24.34 -10.50 -11.57
N TRP A 163 -25.18 -10.41 -10.54
CA TRP A 163 -25.28 -9.20 -9.73
C TRP A 163 -23.94 -8.82 -9.09
N PHE A 164 -23.11 -9.77 -8.70
CA PHE A 164 -21.80 -9.49 -8.09
C PHE A 164 -20.76 -8.95 -9.06
N THR A 165 -20.92 -9.16 -10.37
CA THR A 165 -19.95 -8.75 -11.40
C THR A 165 -20.46 -7.63 -12.31
N GLU A 166 -21.78 -7.45 -12.45
CA GLU A 166 -22.35 -6.35 -13.22
C GLU A 166 -22.02 -5.00 -12.60
N PHE A 167 -21.61 -4.03 -13.42
CA PHE A 167 -21.33 -2.66 -12.98
C PHE A 167 -22.61 -1.94 -12.60
N GLY A 168 -22.78 -1.70 -11.31
CA GLY A 168 -23.92 -0.96 -10.77
C GLY A 168 -23.51 -0.11 -9.56
N LEU A 169 -24.09 1.08 -9.43
CA LEU A 169 -23.77 2.02 -8.37
C LEU A 169 -23.95 1.38 -6.97
N TRP A 170 -25.11 0.78 -6.74
CA TRP A 170 -25.45 0.18 -5.45
C TRP A 170 -24.57 -1.02 -5.11
N ARG A 171 -24.27 -1.86 -6.11
CA ARG A 171 -23.35 -2.99 -5.92
C ARG A 171 -21.95 -2.49 -5.57
N ASN A 172 -21.42 -1.50 -6.30
CA ASN A 172 -20.09 -0.94 -6.03
C ASN A 172 -20.01 -0.35 -4.62
N ILE A 173 -21.04 0.42 -4.21
CA ILE A 173 -21.09 0.99 -2.85
C ILE A 173 -21.16 -0.12 -1.80
N SER A 174 -22.02 -1.13 -2.00
CA SER A 174 -22.20 -2.20 -1.02
C SER A 174 -20.93 -3.02 -0.82
N LEU A 175 -20.27 -3.42 -1.91
CA LEU A 175 -19.05 -4.22 -1.85
C LEU A 175 -17.85 -3.41 -1.33
N ALA A 176 -17.71 -2.14 -1.72
CA ALA A 176 -16.70 -1.26 -1.17
C ALA A 176 -16.91 -1.00 0.33
N ALA A 177 -18.16 -0.77 0.75
CA ALA A 177 -18.50 -0.62 2.15
C ALA A 177 -18.21 -1.89 2.96
N LEU A 178 -18.55 -3.06 2.43
CA LEU A 178 -18.22 -4.35 3.05
C LEU A 178 -16.71 -4.48 3.24
N PHE A 179 -15.92 -4.21 2.20
CA PHE A 179 -14.45 -4.29 2.29
C PHE A 179 -13.91 -3.29 3.32
N MET A 180 -14.44 -2.07 3.34
CA MET A 180 -14.04 -1.04 4.30
C MET A 180 -14.37 -1.46 5.75
N ILE A 181 -15.53 -2.05 5.99
CA ILE A 181 -15.92 -2.58 7.31
C ILE A 181 -14.96 -3.70 7.74
N LEU A 182 -14.66 -4.66 6.86
CA LEU A 182 -13.70 -5.73 7.15
C LEU A 182 -12.32 -5.17 7.50
N THR A 183 -11.85 -4.18 6.74
CA THR A 183 -10.58 -3.49 7.02
C THR A 183 -10.61 -2.76 8.36
N ALA A 184 -11.69 -2.03 8.66
CA ALA A 184 -11.86 -1.32 9.91
C ALA A 184 -11.87 -2.27 11.12
N LEU A 185 -12.51 -3.45 11.01
CA LEU A 185 -12.49 -4.48 12.05
C LEU A 185 -11.07 -5.00 12.33
N VAL A 186 -10.27 -5.22 11.28
CA VAL A 186 -8.87 -5.63 11.45
C VAL A 186 -8.05 -4.55 12.15
N ILE A 187 -8.19 -3.29 11.70
CA ILE A 187 -7.43 -2.16 12.25
C ILE A 187 -7.85 -1.85 13.70
N SER A 188 -9.15 -1.98 14.02
CA SER A 188 -9.67 -1.72 15.37
C SER A 188 -9.11 -2.68 16.42
N ALA A 189 -8.67 -3.87 16.02
CA ALA A 189 -7.99 -4.82 16.90
C ALA A 189 -6.53 -4.40 17.23
N GLY A 190 -6.02 -3.31 16.63
CA GLY A 190 -4.69 -2.76 16.90
C GLY A 190 -3.58 -3.43 16.07
N VAL A 191 -2.33 -3.08 16.41
CA VAL A 191 -1.15 -3.51 15.62
C VAL A 191 -0.92 -5.00 15.76
N GLU A 192 -0.83 -5.50 16.98
CA GLU A 192 -0.45 -6.90 17.25
C GLU A 192 -1.58 -7.88 16.92
N GLN A 193 -2.79 -7.64 17.44
CA GLN A 193 -3.94 -8.54 17.27
C GLN A 193 -4.64 -8.39 15.91
N GLY A 194 -4.51 -7.24 15.29
CA GLY A 194 -5.09 -6.91 13.98
C GLY A 194 -4.07 -7.05 12.86
N ILE A 195 -3.29 -6.01 12.62
CA ILE A 195 -2.42 -5.88 11.44
C ILE A 195 -1.40 -7.04 11.38
N GLU A 196 -0.65 -7.28 12.45
CA GLU A 196 0.38 -8.32 12.49
C GLU A 196 -0.22 -9.71 12.28
N LYS A 197 -1.28 -10.03 13.01
CA LYS A 197 -1.93 -11.36 12.95
C LYS A 197 -2.44 -11.70 11.55
N TRP A 198 -3.06 -10.72 10.87
CA TRP A 198 -3.56 -10.91 9.52
C TRP A 198 -2.44 -10.94 8.48
N SER A 199 -1.44 -10.06 8.60
CA SER A 199 -0.28 -10.06 7.69
C SER A 199 0.50 -11.37 7.75
N ARG A 200 0.69 -11.95 8.93
CA ARG A 200 1.33 -13.27 9.11
C ARG A 200 0.62 -14.40 8.37
N ARG A 201 -0.70 -14.28 8.13
CA ARG A 201 -1.47 -15.31 7.42
C ARG A 201 -1.59 -15.00 5.94
N LEU A 202 -1.92 -13.75 5.62
CA LEU A 202 -2.23 -13.34 4.24
C LEU A 202 -0.98 -13.26 3.37
N MET A 203 0.16 -12.76 3.89
CA MET A 203 1.38 -12.65 3.09
C MET A 203 1.92 -13.99 2.61
N PRO A 204 2.11 -15.02 3.45
CA PRO A 204 2.52 -16.34 2.96
C PRO A 204 1.52 -16.97 2.00
N SER A 205 0.21 -16.78 2.24
CA SER A 205 -0.84 -17.27 1.33
C SER A 205 -0.75 -16.61 -0.05
N LEU A 206 -0.53 -15.29 -0.08
CA LEU A 206 -0.35 -14.55 -1.34
C LEU A 206 0.89 -15.05 -2.09
N LEU A 207 2.02 -15.21 -1.40
CA LEU A 207 3.25 -15.73 -2.01
C LEU A 207 3.04 -17.15 -2.57
N ALA A 208 2.35 -18.02 -1.83
CA ALA A 208 2.06 -19.37 -2.30
C ALA A 208 1.16 -19.35 -3.56
N LEU A 209 0.15 -18.48 -3.60
CA LEU A 209 -0.70 -18.28 -4.78
C LEU A 209 0.09 -17.75 -5.97
N LEU A 210 0.97 -16.76 -5.77
CA LEU A 210 1.81 -16.22 -6.85
C LEU A 210 2.77 -17.28 -7.39
N VAL A 211 3.43 -18.06 -6.54
CA VAL A 211 4.30 -19.17 -6.98
C VAL A 211 3.52 -20.21 -7.75
N SER A 212 2.32 -20.58 -7.30
CA SER A 212 1.45 -21.52 -8.00
C SER A 212 1.02 -20.98 -9.37
N LEU A 213 0.70 -19.68 -9.44
CA LEU A 213 0.33 -19.02 -10.70
C LEU A 213 1.51 -18.97 -11.68
N ILE A 214 2.72 -18.65 -11.19
CA ILE A 214 3.94 -18.68 -12.01
C ILE A 214 4.16 -20.10 -12.56
N GLY A 215 4.07 -21.12 -11.70
CA GLY A 215 4.19 -22.51 -12.13
C GLY A 215 3.17 -22.88 -13.20
N TYR A 216 1.92 -22.47 -13.02
CA TYR A 216 0.86 -22.71 -14.02
C TYR A 216 1.14 -22.00 -15.35
N VAL A 217 1.53 -20.72 -15.33
CA VAL A 217 1.80 -19.93 -16.53
C VAL A 217 3.01 -20.49 -17.30
N LEU A 218 4.06 -20.92 -16.60
CA LEU A 218 5.24 -21.52 -17.25
C LEU A 218 4.96 -22.83 -17.98
N LEU A 219 3.86 -23.50 -17.64
CA LEU A 219 3.43 -24.72 -18.34
C LEU A 219 2.55 -24.43 -19.57
N GLN A 220 2.21 -23.17 -19.85
CA GLN A 220 1.39 -22.81 -21.01
C GLN A 220 2.25 -22.65 -22.27
N GLU A 221 1.65 -22.92 -23.43
CA GLU A 221 2.28 -22.66 -24.73
C GLU A 221 2.58 -21.16 -24.89
N GLY A 222 3.74 -20.80 -25.43
CA GLY A 222 4.19 -19.42 -25.60
C GLY A 222 4.80 -18.76 -24.33
N SER A 223 4.85 -19.45 -23.20
CA SER A 223 5.43 -18.93 -21.95
C SER A 223 6.91 -18.54 -22.11
N ALA A 224 7.67 -19.25 -22.97
CA ALA A 224 9.08 -18.98 -23.22
C ALA A 224 9.30 -17.57 -23.85
N ASP A 225 8.45 -17.17 -24.78
CA ASP A 225 8.52 -15.83 -25.41
C ASP A 225 8.18 -14.72 -24.42
N GLY A 226 7.15 -14.91 -23.60
CA GLY A 226 6.81 -14.01 -22.52
C GLY A 226 7.96 -13.88 -21.51
N LEU A 227 8.57 -15.01 -21.11
CA LEU A 227 9.70 -15.01 -20.17
C LEU A 227 10.93 -14.30 -20.78
N LYS A 228 11.19 -14.52 -22.07
CA LYS A 228 12.27 -13.82 -22.79
C LYS A 228 12.07 -12.31 -22.76
N HIS A 229 10.85 -11.82 -22.98
CA HIS A 229 10.53 -10.39 -22.90
C HIS A 229 10.84 -9.77 -21.52
N TYR A 230 10.63 -10.56 -20.46
CA TYR A 230 10.89 -10.11 -19.07
C TYR A 230 12.35 -10.29 -18.60
N LEU A 231 13.15 -11.16 -19.25
CA LEU A 231 14.50 -11.49 -18.78
C LEU A 231 15.60 -10.94 -19.68
N VAL A 232 15.31 -10.63 -20.95
CA VAL A 232 16.33 -10.16 -21.91
C VAL A 232 16.11 -8.66 -22.16
N PRO A 233 16.91 -7.78 -21.52
CA PRO A 233 16.73 -6.34 -21.65
C PRO A 233 17.24 -5.83 -23.00
N ASP A 234 16.46 -4.94 -23.60
CA ASP A 234 16.93 -4.09 -24.69
C ASP A 234 17.51 -2.81 -24.10
N PHE A 235 18.85 -2.75 -24.06
CA PHE A 235 19.57 -1.63 -23.46
C PHE A 235 19.37 -0.31 -24.23
N SER A 236 18.94 -0.33 -25.49
CA SER A 236 18.66 0.87 -26.27
C SER A 236 17.51 1.69 -25.69
N GLN A 237 16.56 1.04 -25.01
CA GLN A 237 15.38 1.67 -24.39
C GLN A 237 15.67 2.22 -22.97
N MET A 238 16.76 1.85 -22.33
CA MET A 238 17.04 2.25 -20.94
C MET A 238 17.29 3.74 -20.76
N ALA A 239 17.66 4.46 -21.83
CA ALA A 239 17.84 5.91 -21.81
C ALA A 239 16.55 6.70 -22.11
N ASP A 240 15.42 6.02 -22.35
CA ASP A 240 14.15 6.64 -22.61
C ASP A 240 13.63 7.34 -21.33
N PRO A 241 13.40 8.67 -21.37
CA PRO A 241 12.86 9.40 -20.23
C PRO A 241 11.52 8.88 -19.73
N GLU A 242 10.65 8.39 -20.59
CA GLU A 242 9.33 7.86 -20.24
C GLU A 242 9.47 6.56 -19.43
N LEU A 243 10.35 5.66 -19.87
CA LEU A 243 10.70 4.44 -19.13
C LEU A 243 11.27 4.77 -17.76
N ILE A 244 12.21 5.73 -17.67
CA ILE A 244 12.86 6.13 -16.41
C ILE A 244 11.84 6.69 -15.43
N VAL A 245 10.96 7.60 -15.87
CA VAL A 245 9.92 8.22 -15.02
C VAL A 245 8.90 7.16 -14.56
N SER A 246 8.48 6.28 -15.46
CA SER A 246 7.55 5.19 -15.15
C SER A 246 8.16 4.21 -14.12
N ALA A 247 9.42 3.81 -14.32
CA ALA A 247 10.15 2.92 -13.41
C ALA A 247 10.38 3.58 -12.03
N LEU A 248 10.68 4.87 -11.99
CA LEU A 248 10.82 5.64 -10.75
C LEU A 248 9.48 5.71 -10.00
N GLY A 249 8.41 6.07 -10.68
CA GLY A 249 7.06 6.10 -10.12
C GLY A 249 6.67 4.75 -9.53
N GLN A 250 6.92 3.68 -10.26
CA GLN A 250 6.65 2.32 -9.82
C GLN A 250 7.50 1.92 -8.60
N ALA A 251 8.77 2.33 -8.52
CA ALA A 251 9.64 2.04 -7.38
C ALA A 251 9.16 2.72 -6.10
N PHE A 252 8.77 4.01 -6.18
CA PHE A 252 8.21 4.74 -5.05
C PHE A 252 6.85 4.19 -4.62
N PHE A 253 6.00 3.86 -5.60
CA PHE A 253 4.70 3.27 -5.34
C PHE A 253 4.81 1.89 -4.67
N SER A 254 5.66 1.01 -5.19
CA SER A 254 5.88 -0.35 -4.64
C SER A 254 6.36 -0.33 -3.20
N MET A 255 7.14 0.67 -2.80
CA MET A 255 7.63 0.82 -1.42
C MET A 255 6.72 1.70 -0.56
N SER A 256 5.57 2.15 -1.08
CA SER A 256 4.60 3.03 -0.38
C SER A 256 5.23 4.30 0.18
N LEU A 257 6.15 4.93 -0.59
CA LEU A 257 6.91 6.11 -0.18
C LEU A 257 6.21 7.42 -0.56
N GLY A 258 6.55 8.48 0.15
CA GLY A 258 6.07 9.83 -0.12
C GLY A 258 4.71 10.17 0.49
N VAL A 259 3.94 9.18 0.92
CA VAL A 259 2.61 9.34 1.54
C VAL A 259 2.63 9.13 3.07
N GLY A 260 3.81 8.89 3.65
CA GLY A 260 4.01 8.71 5.07
C GLY A 260 3.64 7.33 5.61
N THR A 261 3.35 6.36 4.76
CA THR A 261 3.02 4.99 5.17
C THR A 261 4.20 4.37 5.93
N MET A 262 5.39 4.39 5.36
CA MET A 262 6.59 3.81 5.99
C MET A 262 7.04 4.63 7.21
N LEU A 263 6.78 5.92 7.25
CA LEU A 263 6.96 6.75 8.44
C LEU A 263 6.06 6.25 9.59
N ILE A 264 4.80 5.96 9.32
CA ILE A 264 3.88 5.39 10.33
C ILE A 264 4.36 4.01 10.78
N TYR A 265 4.75 3.12 9.87
CA TYR A 265 5.34 1.82 10.25
C TYR A 265 6.59 1.99 11.12
N GLY A 266 7.48 2.92 10.75
CA GLY A 266 8.65 3.29 11.55
C GLY A 266 8.28 3.71 12.97
N SER A 267 7.16 4.40 13.15
CA SER A 267 6.70 4.85 14.48
C SER A 267 6.32 3.72 15.44
N TYR A 268 6.09 2.51 14.93
CA TYR A 268 5.79 1.29 15.71
C TYR A 268 7.03 0.41 15.92
N LEU A 269 8.21 0.78 15.36
CA LEU A 269 9.46 0.07 15.58
C LEU A 269 10.01 0.32 16.99
N SER A 270 10.49 -0.74 17.63
CA SER A 270 11.21 -0.64 18.89
C SER A 270 12.53 0.14 18.72
N SER A 271 12.93 0.87 19.77
CA SER A 271 14.22 1.58 19.82
C SER A 271 15.43 0.64 19.74
N HIS A 272 15.27 -0.62 20.14
CA HIS A 272 16.32 -1.63 20.14
C HIS A 272 16.54 -2.32 18.79
N GLU A 273 15.58 -2.17 17.85
CA GLU A 273 15.70 -2.79 16.53
C GLU A 273 16.70 -2.05 15.63
N ASN A 274 17.51 -2.82 14.91
CA ASN A 274 18.43 -2.25 13.92
C ASN A 274 17.68 -1.92 12.63
N ILE A 275 17.46 -0.62 12.37
CA ILE A 275 16.71 -0.16 11.20
C ILE A 275 17.32 -0.65 9.89
N THR A 276 18.66 -0.63 9.77
CA THR A 276 19.34 -1.07 8.55
C THR A 276 19.01 -2.53 8.24
N ARG A 277 19.04 -3.41 9.25
CA ARG A 277 18.68 -4.82 9.08
C ARG A 277 17.19 -5.01 8.75
N VAL A 278 16.35 -4.15 9.30
CA VAL A 278 14.90 -4.18 9.03
C VAL A 278 14.58 -3.68 7.63
N GLY A 279 15.31 -2.68 7.14
CA GLY A 279 15.08 -2.10 5.81
C GLY A 279 15.67 -2.93 4.66
N ILE A 280 16.63 -3.83 4.93
CA ILE A 280 17.21 -4.73 3.92
C ILE A 280 16.35 -6.01 3.74
N LEU A 281 15.60 -6.41 4.77
CA LEU A 281 14.71 -7.57 4.74
C LEU A 281 13.40 -7.25 4.04
#